data_2389e7f358552f785730919ca8f5d5f4
#
_entry.id   2389e7f358552f785730919ca8f5d5f4
#
_cell.length_a   1.000
_cell.length_b   1.000
_cell.length_c   1.000
_cell.angle_alpha   90.00
_cell.angle_beta   90.00
_cell.angle_gamma   90.00
#
_symmetry.space_group_name_H-M   'P 1'
#
loop_
_entity.id
_entity.type
_entity.pdbx_description
1 polymer ?
#
loop_
_entity_poly.entity_id
_entity_poly.type
_entity_poly.pdbx_seq_one_letter_code
_entity_poly.pdbx_strand_id
1 'polypeptide(L)'
;MISSRRRLGRGSALGGSAKWLIALFMIVASVLAYCSSSSINDITGEKQYVSLSVEQEIALGLQSAPQMAAEFGGPDANPQDQGEVKQVGQKILASTEAGQTPYKFSFTLLADDQTINAFALPGGPVFITSALYDRLQTEGQLAGVLGHEIGHVVARHSAEHIAKQKLTQGIAGAAVDRKSTRLNSSHH
;
A
#
# COMPACT_ATOMS: atom_id res chain seq x y z
N MET A 1 19.09 -24.36 61.94
CA MET A 1 19.66 -23.11 61.34
C MET A 1 20.03 -23.40 59.92
N ILE A 2 19.14 -23.00 58.96
CA ILE A 2 19.42 -23.14 57.53
C ILE A 2 19.09 -21.76 56.95
N SER A 3 20.18 -21.06 56.58
CA SER A 3 20.11 -19.71 55.98
C SER A 3 19.83 -19.83 54.50
N SER A 4 18.63 -19.44 54.06
CA SER A 4 18.25 -19.37 52.66
C SER A 4 18.74 -18.06 52.05
N ARG A 5 19.81 -18.11 51.27
CA ARG A 5 20.29 -16.97 50.48
C ARG A 5 19.42 -16.82 49.23
N ARG A 6 18.48 -15.88 49.24
CA ARG A 6 17.78 -15.41 48.03
C ARG A 6 18.80 -14.71 47.12
N ARG A 7 19.07 -15.30 45.94
CA ARG A 7 19.74 -14.59 44.83
C ARG A 7 18.75 -13.58 44.23
N LEU A 8 18.99 -12.32 44.48
CA LEU A 8 18.34 -11.25 43.71
C LEU A 8 18.82 -11.34 42.26
N GLY A 9 17.91 -11.63 41.36
CA GLY A 9 18.12 -11.51 39.92
C GLY A 9 18.37 -10.05 39.56
N ARG A 10 19.57 -9.77 39.09
CA ARG A 10 19.98 -8.45 38.59
C ARG A 10 19.36 -8.28 37.21
N GLY A 11 18.12 -7.80 37.17
CA GLY A 11 17.52 -7.30 35.94
C GLY A 11 18.33 -6.08 35.48
N SER A 12 19.10 -6.22 34.41
CA SER A 12 19.79 -5.12 33.75
C SER A 12 18.74 -4.21 33.09
N ALA A 13 18.22 -3.25 33.86
CA ALA A 13 17.50 -2.13 33.25
C ALA A 13 18.51 -1.36 32.40
N LEU A 14 18.37 -1.44 31.08
CA LEU A 14 19.10 -0.60 30.15
C LEU A 14 18.92 0.86 30.61
N GLY A 15 20.02 1.54 30.94
CA GLY A 15 20.01 2.93 31.41
C GLY A 15 19.25 3.83 30.42
N GLY A 16 18.61 4.90 30.93
CA GLY A 16 17.80 5.81 30.13
C GLY A 16 18.48 6.31 28.84
N SER A 17 19.81 6.50 28.89
CA SER A 17 20.64 6.89 27.74
C SER A 17 20.67 5.83 26.61
N ALA A 18 20.71 4.53 26.94
CA ALA A 18 20.72 3.48 25.95
C ALA A 18 19.41 3.41 25.15
N LYS A 19 18.27 3.65 25.78
CA LYS A 19 16.95 3.69 25.10
C LYS A 19 16.86 4.85 24.12
N TRP A 20 17.43 6.00 24.44
CA TRP A 20 17.49 7.14 23.56
C TRP A 20 18.37 6.88 22.32
N LEU A 21 19.48 6.21 22.50
CA LEU A 21 20.36 5.83 21.40
C LEU A 21 19.67 4.82 20.46
N ILE A 22 18.92 3.86 21.01
CA ILE A 22 18.15 2.90 20.21
C ILE A 22 17.05 3.62 19.41
N ALA A 23 16.27 4.52 20.05
CA ALA A 23 15.23 5.27 19.35
C ALA A 23 15.82 6.16 18.25
N LEU A 24 16.91 6.86 18.52
CA LEU A 24 17.60 7.66 17.50
C LEU A 24 18.12 6.78 16.35
N PHE A 25 18.73 5.64 16.68
CA PHE A 25 19.20 4.69 15.67
C PHE A 25 18.05 4.19 14.78
N MET A 26 16.88 3.84 15.36
CA MET A 26 15.71 3.40 14.61
C MET A 26 15.19 4.49 13.67
N ILE A 27 15.13 5.74 14.13
CA ILE A 27 14.73 6.88 13.30
C ILE A 27 15.70 7.07 12.13
N VAL A 28 16.99 7.13 12.43
CA VAL A 28 18.03 7.29 11.40
C VAL A 28 17.99 6.15 10.39
N ALA A 29 17.89 4.90 10.87
CA ALA A 29 17.79 3.72 10.01
C ALA A 29 16.54 3.77 9.12
N SER A 30 15.39 4.19 9.65
CA SER A 30 14.15 4.33 8.87
C SER A 30 14.27 5.41 7.79
N VAL A 31 14.87 6.55 8.11
CA VAL A 31 15.12 7.62 7.15
C VAL A 31 16.11 7.20 6.07
N LEU A 32 17.21 6.55 6.45
CA LEU A 32 18.19 6.05 5.49
C LEU A 32 17.57 4.98 4.56
N ALA A 33 16.79 4.05 5.10
CA ALA A 33 16.08 3.04 4.31
C ALA A 33 15.10 3.70 3.32
N TYR A 34 14.37 4.73 3.74
CA TYR A 34 13.48 5.48 2.85
C TYR A 34 14.27 6.23 1.77
N CYS A 35 15.32 6.95 2.12
CA CYS A 35 16.16 7.68 1.16
C CYS A 35 16.85 6.75 0.16
N SER A 36 17.26 5.55 0.58
CA SER A 36 17.89 4.56 -0.29
C SER A 36 16.89 3.85 -1.21
N SER A 37 15.57 3.95 -0.94
CA SER A 37 14.52 3.40 -1.78
C SER A 37 14.16 4.30 -2.98
N SER A 38 14.90 5.38 -3.22
CA SER A 38 14.66 6.27 -4.36
C SER A 38 14.99 5.60 -5.68
N SER A 39 14.09 5.71 -6.64
CA SER A 39 14.28 5.27 -8.03
C SER A 39 13.64 6.29 -8.99
N ILE A 40 14.04 6.26 -10.24
CA ILE A 40 13.33 6.98 -11.30
C ILE A 40 12.31 6.01 -11.88
N ASN A 41 11.09 6.45 -12.07
CA ASN A 41 10.07 5.68 -12.76
C ASN A 41 10.36 5.69 -14.26
N ASP A 42 10.49 4.52 -14.87
CA ASP A 42 10.86 4.38 -16.28
C ASP A 42 9.81 4.93 -17.26
N ILE A 43 8.55 5.05 -16.83
CA ILE A 43 7.43 5.52 -17.65
C ILE A 43 7.18 7.02 -17.43
N THR A 44 7.11 7.47 -16.17
CA THR A 44 6.79 8.88 -15.86
C THR A 44 8.02 9.78 -15.83
N GLY A 45 9.22 9.20 -15.71
CA GLY A 45 10.47 9.95 -15.51
C GLY A 45 10.60 10.58 -14.14
N GLU A 46 9.64 10.41 -13.24
CA GLU A 46 9.61 11.03 -11.93
C GLU A 46 10.46 10.26 -10.92
N LYS A 47 11.07 11.01 -10.00
CA LYS A 47 11.77 10.43 -8.86
C LYS A 47 10.79 9.97 -7.82
N GLN A 48 10.85 8.70 -7.47
CA GLN A 48 9.96 8.05 -6.51
C GLN A 48 10.74 7.40 -5.36
N TYR A 49 10.06 7.18 -4.25
CA TYR A 49 10.57 6.44 -3.10
C TYR A 49 9.73 5.17 -2.93
N VAL A 50 10.19 4.06 -3.50
CA VAL A 50 9.46 2.79 -3.51
C VAL A 50 10.29 1.69 -2.84
N SER A 51 9.67 0.97 -1.92
CA SER A 51 10.31 -0.11 -1.15
C SER A 51 9.94 -1.51 -1.64
N LEU A 52 9.09 -1.60 -2.66
CA LEU A 52 8.67 -2.86 -3.28
C LEU A 52 9.28 -2.98 -4.68
N SER A 53 9.66 -4.18 -5.08
CA SER A 53 9.94 -4.46 -6.48
C SER A 53 8.63 -4.60 -7.28
N VAL A 54 8.71 -4.54 -8.62
CA VAL A 54 7.53 -4.70 -9.49
C VAL A 54 6.86 -6.06 -9.26
N GLU A 55 7.65 -7.12 -9.08
CA GLU A 55 7.16 -8.48 -8.81
C GLU A 55 6.43 -8.56 -7.46
N GLN A 56 6.94 -7.83 -6.46
CA GLN A 56 6.29 -7.75 -5.15
C GLN A 56 4.97 -6.97 -5.23
N GLU A 57 4.90 -5.92 -6.03
CA GLU A 57 3.65 -5.19 -6.28
C GLU A 57 2.62 -6.08 -6.96
N ILE A 58 3.01 -6.81 -8.01
CA ILE A 58 2.14 -7.76 -8.71
C ILE A 58 1.61 -8.82 -7.75
N ALA A 59 2.50 -9.44 -6.95
CA ALA A 59 2.11 -10.45 -5.99
C ALA A 59 1.14 -9.90 -4.94
N LEU A 60 1.40 -8.69 -4.41
CA LEU A 60 0.54 -8.03 -3.42
C LEU A 60 -0.85 -7.75 -4.00
N GLY A 61 -0.93 -7.18 -5.21
CA GLY A 61 -2.20 -6.85 -5.85
C GLY A 61 -3.02 -8.09 -6.15
N LEU A 62 -2.41 -9.13 -6.72
CA LEU A 62 -3.10 -10.39 -7.01
C LEU A 62 -3.60 -11.09 -5.74
N GLN A 63 -2.82 -11.05 -4.66
CA GLN A 63 -3.23 -11.60 -3.37
C GLN A 63 -4.40 -10.83 -2.73
N SER A 64 -4.41 -9.50 -2.87
CA SER A 64 -5.42 -8.64 -2.25
C SER A 64 -6.70 -8.52 -3.09
N ALA A 65 -6.63 -8.76 -4.39
CA ALA A 65 -7.75 -8.54 -5.32
C ALA A 65 -9.04 -9.29 -4.95
N PRO A 66 -9.04 -10.58 -4.54
CA PRO A 66 -10.27 -11.27 -4.17
C PRO A 66 -10.96 -10.66 -2.95
N GLN A 67 -10.19 -10.28 -1.93
CA GLN A 67 -10.73 -9.66 -0.72
C GLN A 67 -11.31 -8.28 -1.04
N MET A 68 -10.56 -7.45 -1.77
CA MET A 68 -11.04 -6.12 -2.17
C MET A 68 -12.30 -6.20 -3.02
N ALA A 69 -12.38 -7.13 -3.96
CA ALA A 69 -13.60 -7.34 -4.73
C ALA A 69 -14.77 -7.73 -3.83
N ALA A 70 -14.57 -8.62 -2.86
CA ALA A 70 -15.62 -9.07 -1.94
C ALA A 70 -16.17 -7.93 -1.06
N GLU A 71 -15.32 -6.97 -0.65
CA GLU A 71 -15.72 -5.78 0.13
C GLU A 71 -16.70 -4.88 -0.64
N PHE A 72 -16.68 -4.93 -1.98
CA PHE A 72 -17.57 -4.17 -2.87
C PHE A 72 -18.59 -5.07 -3.59
N GLY A 73 -19.09 -6.10 -2.94
CA GLY A 73 -20.15 -6.97 -3.44
C GLY A 73 -19.70 -8.06 -4.43
N GLY A 74 -18.40 -8.17 -4.70
CA GLY A 74 -17.87 -9.10 -5.69
C GLY A 74 -17.99 -8.60 -7.12
N PRO A 75 -17.56 -9.41 -8.11
CA PRO A 75 -17.77 -9.08 -9.52
C PRO A 75 -19.26 -8.99 -9.88
N ASP A 76 -19.62 -7.96 -10.64
CA ASP A 76 -20.98 -7.81 -11.16
C ASP A 76 -21.36 -9.01 -12.04
N ALA A 77 -22.63 -9.42 -11.97
CA ALA A 77 -23.13 -10.60 -12.65
C ALA A 77 -23.45 -10.35 -14.14
N ASN A 78 -23.53 -9.08 -14.59
CA ASN A 78 -23.84 -8.75 -15.97
C ASN A 78 -22.63 -8.99 -16.89
N PRO A 79 -22.64 -9.99 -17.76
CA PRO A 79 -21.48 -10.31 -18.60
C PRO A 79 -21.22 -9.26 -19.69
N GLN A 80 -22.25 -8.48 -20.09
CA GLN A 80 -22.11 -7.44 -21.10
C GLN A 80 -21.32 -6.25 -20.51
N ASP A 81 -21.71 -5.77 -19.34
CA ASP A 81 -21.06 -4.64 -18.68
C ASP A 81 -19.63 -4.99 -18.25
N GLN A 82 -19.44 -6.21 -17.73
CA GLN A 82 -18.09 -6.76 -17.49
C GLN A 82 -17.25 -6.80 -18.77
N GLY A 83 -17.88 -7.17 -19.89
CA GLY A 83 -17.24 -7.22 -21.20
C GLY A 83 -16.80 -5.84 -21.67
N GLU A 84 -17.66 -4.83 -21.51
CA GLU A 84 -17.36 -3.45 -21.88
C GLU A 84 -16.20 -2.87 -21.07
N VAL A 85 -16.23 -3.01 -19.73
CA VAL A 85 -15.16 -2.55 -18.84
C VAL A 85 -13.81 -3.18 -19.22
N LYS A 86 -13.79 -4.49 -19.49
CA LYS A 86 -12.59 -5.21 -19.94
C LYS A 86 -12.11 -4.71 -21.29
N GLN A 87 -13.02 -4.54 -22.25
CA GLN A 87 -12.67 -4.11 -23.60
C GLN A 87 -12.08 -2.71 -23.63
N VAL A 88 -12.68 -1.76 -22.88
CA VAL A 88 -12.16 -0.39 -22.79
C VAL A 88 -10.78 -0.37 -22.13
N GLY A 89 -10.60 -1.09 -21.03
CA GLY A 89 -9.29 -1.22 -20.38
C GLY A 89 -8.24 -1.79 -21.31
N GLN A 90 -8.56 -2.83 -22.06
CA GLN A 90 -7.65 -3.42 -23.06
C GLN A 90 -7.31 -2.47 -24.21
N LYS A 91 -8.28 -1.68 -24.69
CA LYS A 91 -8.03 -0.65 -25.71
C LYS A 91 -7.02 0.40 -25.20
N ILE A 92 -7.14 0.84 -23.95
CA ILE A 92 -6.18 1.77 -23.34
C ILE A 92 -4.79 1.16 -23.30
N LEU A 93 -4.64 -0.08 -22.83
CA LEU A 93 -3.35 -0.76 -22.77
C LEU A 93 -2.72 -0.92 -24.17
N ALA A 94 -3.53 -1.26 -25.15
CA ALA A 94 -3.05 -1.45 -26.53
C ALA A 94 -2.57 -0.14 -27.18
N SER A 95 -3.07 1.00 -26.72
CA SER A 95 -2.77 2.33 -27.29
C SER A 95 -1.78 3.16 -26.47
N THR A 96 -1.27 2.63 -25.36
CA THR A 96 -0.40 3.36 -24.43
C THR A 96 0.81 2.53 -24.00
N GLU A 97 1.83 3.19 -23.45
CA GLU A 97 3.01 2.54 -22.88
C GLU A 97 2.69 1.63 -21.70
N ALA A 98 1.55 1.83 -21.03
CA ALA A 98 1.09 0.98 -19.94
C ALA A 98 1.00 -0.50 -20.31
N GLY A 99 0.60 -0.80 -21.57
CA GLY A 99 0.54 -2.16 -22.07
C GLY A 99 1.90 -2.84 -22.28
N GLN A 100 2.99 -2.09 -22.29
CA GLN A 100 4.36 -2.61 -22.43
C GLN A 100 5.02 -2.84 -21.06
N THR A 101 4.35 -2.46 -19.96
CA THR A 101 4.86 -2.67 -18.62
C THR A 101 4.73 -4.14 -18.18
N PRO A 102 5.50 -4.60 -17.20
CA PRO A 102 5.38 -5.97 -16.67
C PRO A 102 4.11 -6.17 -15.81
N TYR A 103 3.33 -5.13 -15.55
CA TYR A 103 2.13 -5.19 -14.71
C TYR A 103 1.06 -6.12 -15.27
N LYS A 104 0.28 -6.74 -14.37
CA LYS A 104 -0.76 -7.72 -14.73
C LYS A 104 -2.14 -7.06 -14.65
N PHE A 105 -2.40 -6.18 -15.62
CA PHE A 105 -3.67 -5.47 -15.68
C PHE A 105 -4.85 -6.42 -15.84
N SER A 106 -5.85 -6.22 -14.99
CA SER A 106 -7.17 -6.82 -15.09
C SER A 106 -8.23 -5.77 -14.75
N PHE A 107 -9.39 -5.85 -15.36
CA PHE A 107 -10.47 -4.89 -15.20
C PHE A 107 -11.72 -5.62 -14.74
N THR A 108 -12.31 -5.16 -13.63
CA THR A 108 -13.47 -5.81 -13.01
C THR A 108 -14.51 -4.76 -12.63
N LEU A 109 -15.73 -4.93 -13.12
CA LEU A 109 -16.89 -4.23 -12.60
C LEU A 109 -17.35 -4.92 -11.32
N LEU A 110 -17.55 -4.15 -10.24
CA LEU A 110 -18.01 -4.64 -8.94
C LEU A 110 -19.50 -4.37 -8.75
N ALA A 111 -20.20 -5.26 -8.06
CA ALA A 111 -21.65 -5.20 -7.87
C ALA A 111 -22.12 -4.16 -6.83
N ASP A 112 -21.25 -3.32 -6.29
CA ASP A 112 -21.62 -2.25 -5.37
C ASP A 112 -22.32 -1.11 -6.13
N ASP A 113 -23.63 -0.99 -5.94
CA ASP A 113 -24.49 0.04 -6.51
C ASP A 113 -24.64 1.29 -5.61
N GLN A 114 -23.96 1.33 -4.46
CA GLN A 114 -24.05 2.41 -3.49
C GLN A 114 -22.82 3.31 -3.48
N THR A 115 -21.63 2.73 -3.61
CA THR A 115 -20.37 3.44 -3.49
C THR A 115 -19.86 3.87 -4.87
N ILE A 116 -19.82 5.18 -5.15
CA ILE A 116 -19.25 5.71 -6.39
C ILE A 116 -17.74 5.67 -6.27
N ASN A 117 -17.09 4.67 -6.87
CA ASN A 117 -15.66 4.49 -6.76
C ASN A 117 -15.04 3.75 -7.96
N ALA A 118 -13.78 4.07 -8.24
CA ALA A 118 -12.87 3.23 -9.00
C ALA A 118 -11.52 3.21 -8.27
N PHE A 119 -10.79 2.12 -8.37
CA PHE A 119 -9.48 2.02 -7.73
C PHE A 119 -8.61 0.96 -8.40
N ALA A 120 -7.30 1.13 -8.27
CA ALA A 120 -6.32 0.15 -8.70
C ALA A 120 -5.52 -0.39 -7.52
N LEU A 121 -5.20 -1.69 -7.59
CA LEU A 121 -4.25 -2.32 -6.68
C LEU A 121 -2.83 -2.29 -7.27
N PRO A 122 -1.79 -2.37 -6.44
CA PRO A 122 -0.43 -2.51 -6.92
C PRO A 122 -0.31 -3.64 -7.95
N GLY A 123 0.45 -3.42 -9.00
CA GLY A 123 0.76 -4.47 -9.98
C GLY A 123 -0.33 -4.78 -11.00
N GLY A 124 -1.50 -4.06 -11.00
CA GLY A 124 -2.38 -4.05 -12.16
C GLY A 124 -3.88 -4.29 -11.99
N PRO A 125 -4.42 -4.95 -10.95
CA PRO A 125 -5.87 -5.11 -10.82
C PRO A 125 -6.58 -3.75 -10.69
N VAL A 126 -7.53 -3.48 -11.59
CA VAL A 126 -8.34 -2.25 -11.65
C VAL A 126 -9.80 -2.60 -11.45
N PHE A 127 -10.49 -1.84 -10.62
CA PHE A 127 -11.87 -2.04 -10.25
C PHE A 127 -12.67 -0.76 -10.47
N ILE A 128 -13.94 -0.92 -10.86
CA ILE A 128 -14.93 0.14 -10.92
C ILE A 128 -16.23 -0.42 -10.34
N THR A 129 -16.91 0.35 -9.49
CA THR A 129 -18.21 -0.05 -8.94
C THR A 129 -19.33 0.20 -9.94
N SER A 130 -20.42 -0.58 -9.88
CA SER A 130 -21.62 -0.36 -10.69
C SER A 130 -22.21 1.02 -10.43
N ALA A 131 -22.19 1.52 -9.20
CA ALA A 131 -22.63 2.88 -8.85
C ALA A 131 -21.89 3.99 -9.61
N LEU A 132 -20.62 3.81 -9.95
CA LEU A 132 -19.88 4.74 -10.80
C LEU A 132 -20.15 4.45 -12.27
N TYR A 133 -20.07 3.18 -12.69
CA TYR A 133 -20.27 2.76 -14.07
C TYR A 133 -21.59 3.26 -14.66
N ASP A 134 -22.70 3.10 -13.91
CA ASP A 134 -24.05 3.52 -14.33
C ASP A 134 -24.20 5.04 -14.50
N ARG A 135 -23.27 5.84 -14.00
CA ARG A 135 -23.23 7.30 -14.17
C ARG A 135 -22.48 7.74 -15.41
N LEU A 136 -21.70 6.86 -15.99
CA LEU A 136 -20.95 7.14 -17.20
C LEU A 136 -21.85 6.98 -18.42
N GLN A 137 -21.85 7.99 -19.27
CA GLN A 137 -22.76 8.05 -20.43
C GLN A 137 -22.08 7.65 -21.74
N THR A 138 -20.76 7.55 -21.73
CA THR A 138 -19.97 7.27 -22.94
C THR A 138 -18.75 6.41 -22.64
N GLU A 139 -18.33 5.62 -23.65
CA GLU A 139 -17.07 4.87 -23.58
C GLU A 139 -15.88 5.77 -23.23
N GLY A 140 -15.87 7.02 -23.71
CA GLY A 140 -14.81 7.98 -23.41
C GLY A 140 -14.73 8.38 -21.94
N GLN A 141 -15.87 8.47 -21.24
CA GLN A 141 -15.90 8.71 -19.79
C GLN A 141 -15.37 7.48 -19.02
N LEU A 142 -15.78 6.27 -19.42
CA LEU A 142 -15.24 5.04 -18.84
C LEU A 142 -13.72 4.93 -19.10
N ALA A 143 -13.29 5.24 -20.30
CA ALA A 143 -11.85 5.26 -20.63
C ALA A 143 -11.06 6.28 -19.80
N GLY A 144 -11.67 7.45 -19.51
CA GLY A 144 -11.07 8.45 -18.63
C GLY A 144 -10.85 7.94 -17.20
N VAL A 145 -11.87 7.27 -16.63
CA VAL A 145 -11.78 6.67 -15.30
C VAL A 145 -10.73 5.55 -15.27
N LEU A 146 -10.84 4.57 -16.19
CA LEU A 146 -9.91 3.45 -16.22
C LEU A 146 -8.48 3.90 -16.54
N GLY A 147 -8.30 4.88 -17.40
CA GLY A 147 -7.00 5.47 -17.73
C GLY A 147 -6.35 6.16 -16.51
N HIS A 148 -7.15 6.81 -15.68
CA HIS A 148 -6.69 7.38 -14.43
C HIS A 148 -6.15 6.30 -13.47
N GLU A 149 -6.90 5.22 -13.31
CA GLU A 149 -6.48 4.09 -12.45
C GLU A 149 -5.24 3.36 -13.00
N ILE A 150 -5.16 3.17 -14.32
CA ILE A 150 -3.96 2.64 -14.97
C ILE A 150 -2.76 3.56 -14.70
N GLY A 151 -2.96 4.88 -14.78
CA GLY A 151 -1.96 5.88 -14.43
C GLY A 151 -1.42 5.72 -13.01
N HIS A 152 -2.28 5.44 -12.03
CA HIS A 152 -1.86 5.17 -10.64
C HIS A 152 -0.96 3.93 -10.53
N VAL A 153 -1.25 2.87 -11.29
CA VAL A 153 -0.40 1.67 -11.31
C VAL A 153 0.96 1.98 -11.93
N VAL A 154 0.96 2.60 -13.10
CA VAL A 154 2.20 2.93 -13.84
C VAL A 154 3.07 3.92 -13.07
N ALA A 155 2.45 4.90 -12.44
CA ALA A 155 3.12 5.86 -11.55
C ALA A 155 3.52 5.25 -10.19
N ARG A 156 3.16 3.99 -9.90
CA ARG A 156 3.52 3.27 -8.67
C ARG A 156 3.07 3.97 -7.38
N HIS A 157 1.97 4.73 -7.42
CA HIS A 157 1.50 5.53 -6.29
C HIS A 157 1.23 4.69 -5.04
N SER A 158 0.70 3.47 -5.20
CA SER A 158 0.47 2.54 -4.07
C SER A 158 1.78 2.10 -3.41
N ALA A 159 2.83 1.81 -4.20
CA ALA A 159 4.14 1.41 -3.67
C ALA A 159 4.82 2.58 -2.94
N GLU A 160 4.70 3.79 -3.46
CA GLU A 160 5.20 5.00 -2.81
C GLU A 160 4.46 5.28 -1.49
N HIS A 161 3.13 5.09 -1.48
CA HIS A 161 2.32 5.22 -0.26
C HIS A 161 2.75 4.21 0.82
N ILE A 162 2.99 2.96 0.44
CA ILE A 162 3.50 1.91 1.33
C ILE A 162 4.89 2.29 1.90
N ALA A 163 5.78 2.84 1.07
CA ALA A 163 7.09 3.30 1.53
C ALA A 163 6.99 4.44 2.55
N LYS A 164 6.10 5.42 2.31
CA LYS A 164 5.80 6.50 3.24
C LYS A 164 5.19 6.00 4.55
N GLN A 165 4.29 5.02 4.48
CA GLN A 165 3.71 4.39 5.68
C GLN A 165 4.77 3.67 6.52
N LYS A 166 5.67 2.90 5.89
CA LYS A 166 6.78 2.23 6.59
C LYS A 166 7.70 3.23 7.30
N LEU A 167 8.01 4.34 6.65
CA LEU A 167 8.79 5.43 7.26
C LEU A 167 8.08 5.98 8.50
N THR A 168 6.79 6.31 8.37
CA THR A 168 5.98 6.87 9.47
C THR A 168 5.87 5.88 10.63
N GLN A 169 5.65 4.60 10.35
CA GLN A 169 5.58 3.54 11.37
C GLN A 169 6.92 3.38 12.10
N GLY A 170 8.05 3.44 11.38
CA GLY A 170 9.38 3.37 11.98
C GLY A 170 9.63 4.54 12.94
N ILE A 171 9.21 5.74 12.58
CA ILE A 171 9.32 6.94 13.43
C ILE A 171 8.36 6.86 14.62
N ALA A 172 7.10 6.46 14.39
CA ALA A 172 6.08 6.33 15.44
C ALA A 172 6.44 5.24 16.46
N GLY A 173 6.97 4.10 16.01
CA GLY A 173 7.45 3.03 16.90
C GLY A 173 8.53 3.52 17.85
N ALA A 174 9.48 4.33 17.37
CA ALA A 174 10.50 4.97 18.20
C ALA A 174 9.91 5.96 19.23
N ALA A 175 8.75 6.59 18.93
CA ALA A 175 8.08 7.54 19.83
C ALA A 175 7.22 6.85 20.90
N VAL A 176 6.59 5.70 20.58
CA VAL A 176 5.75 4.94 21.52
C VAL A 176 6.57 4.30 22.64
N ASP A 177 7.74 3.78 22.32
CA ASP A 177 8.69 3.24 23.32
C ASP A 177 9.11 4.30 24.35
N ARG A 178 9.05 5.57 23.97
CA ARG A 178 9.29 6.75 24.79
C ARG A 178 8.17 6.99 25.82
N LYS A 179 6.90 6.70 25.48
CA LYS A 179 5.73 6.97 26.34
C LYS A 179 5.56 5.89 27.41
N SER A 180 5.81 4.64 27.09
CA SER A 180 5.78 3.50 28.03
C SER A 180 6.85 3.63 29.11
N THR A 181 7.99 4.23 28.79
CA THR A 181 9.09 4.44 29.73
C THR A 181 8.80 5.55 30.75
N ARG A 182 8.01 6.59 30.39
CA ARG A 182 7.63 7.67 31.32
C ARG A 182 6.60 7.23 32.35
N LEU A 183 5.66 6.35 31.95
CA LEU A 183 4.61 5.86 32.85
C LEU A 183 5.15 4.91 33.94
N ASN A 184 6.26 4.20 33.66
CA ASN A 184 6.87 3.27 34.62
C ASN A 184 7.83 3.94 35.61
N SER A 185 8.20 5.22 35.40
CA SER A 185 9.09 5.97 36.29
C SER A 185 8.33 6.88 37.29
N SER A 186 6.99 6.93 37.26
CA SER A 186 6.17 7.72 38.13
C SER A 186 5.52 6.94 39.30
N HIS A 187 5.92 5.67 39.51
CA HIS A 187 5.45 4.81 40.60
C HIS A 187 6.59 4.28 41.47
N HIS A 188 7.53 5.14 41.83
CA HIS A 188 8.46 4.88 42.94
C HIS A 188 8.55 6.07 43.85
#